data_2acd252c07bc00c04ecebab9e3b16978
#
_entry.id   2acd252c07bc00c04ecebab9e3b16978
#
_cell.length_a   1.000
_cell.length_b   1.000
_cell.length_c   1.000
_cell.angle_alpha   90.00
_cell.angle_beta   90.00
_cell.angle_gamma   90.00
#
_symmetry.space_group_name_H-M   'P 1'
#
loop_
_entity.id
_entity.type
_entity.pdbx_description
1 polymer ?
#
loop_
_entity_poly.entity_id
_entity_poly.type
_entity_poly.pdbx_seq_one_letter_code
_entity_poly.pdbx_strand_id
1 'polypeptide(L)'
;MCLYLYNNADLSDPIRHITYKADKDWNLKNGEVITITATMDEKFQQQGYLLTRTETTIAIEGFDRYASAASDLTNDVLQRISDRAYQECANGGSVDIYDGSSNMTPWGATIENIHVGDTALLAVNNQIDMEYSFLLVPVYKTITTNEWYDMAANANVTKTWDNVIGYYKFTDVTVHPDGSVTYNESYVELNGNYTDTNAADTIYLNQLRSTYTFIEVPMP
;
A
#
# COMPACT_ATOMS: atom_id res chain seq x y z
N MET A 1 4.51 17.34 -17.85
CA MET A 1 5.82 17.44 -18.55
C MET A 1 5.63 18.35 -19.75
N CYS A 2 6.06 19.62 -19.66
CA CYS A 2 6.01 20.53 -20.81
C CYS A 2 7.24 20.27 -21.68
N LEU A 3 7.04 19.75 -22.88
CA LEU A 3 8.10 19.66 -23.88
C LEU A 3 8.37 21.05 -24.47
N TYR A 4 9.35 21.75 -23.94
CA TYR A 4 9.91 22.94 -24.59
C TYR A 4 11.02 22.49 -25.55
N LEU A 5 10.69 22.41 -26.83
CA LEU A 5 11.71 22.31 -27.87
C LEU A 5 12.30 23.71 -28.11
N TYR A 6 13.39 24.03 -27.39
CA TYR A 6 14.19 25.23 -27.68
C TYR A 6 15.06 24.94 -28.89
N ASN A 7 14.69 25.51 -30.03
CA ASN A 7 15.60 25.66 -31.17
C ASN A 7 15.62 27.14 -31.58
N ASN A 8 16.80 27.66 -31.87
CA ASN A 8 17.05 29.05 -32.33
C ASN A 8 16.49 29.33 -33.74
N ALA A 9 15.32 28.82 -34.08
CA ALA A 9 14.69 29.01 -35.37
C ALA A 9 13.84 30.30 -35.38
N ASP A 10 13.67 30.83 -36.54
CA ASP A 10 12.97 32.06 -36.88
C ASP A 10 11.55 32.12 -36.23
N LEU A 11 11.24 33.24 -35.57
CA LEU A 11 9.93 33.52 -34.97
C LEU A 11 8.79 33.60 -36.00
N SER A 12 9.11 33.58 -37.31
CA SER A 12 8.14 33.49 -38.40
C SER A 12 7.70 32.06 -38.74
N ASP A 13 8.30 31.03 -38.09
CA ASP A 13 7.94 29.64 -38.37
C ASP A 13 6.57 29.29 -37.78
N PRO A 14 5.57 28.93 -38.60
CA PRO A 14 4.22 28.59 -38.17
C PRO A 14 4.16 27.46 -37.13
N ILE A 15 5.11 26.52 -37.14
CA ILE A 15 5.18 25.38 -36.21
C ILE A 15 5.31 25.85 -34.76
N ARG A 16 5.96 26.99 -34.53
CA ARG A 16 6.12 27.56 -33.18
C ARG A 16 4.86 28.19 -32.61
N HIS A 17 3.86 28.40 -33.45
CA HIS A 17 2.59 28.99 -33.11
C HIS A 17 1.47 27.96 -33.03
N ILE A 18 1.84 26.68 -32.88
CA ILE A 18 0.92 25.61 -32.57
C ILE A 18 0.88 25.44 -31.05
N THR A 19 -0.29 25.54 -30.48
CA THR A 19 -0.56 25.27 -29.06
C THR A 19 -1.16 23.90 -28.93
N TYR A 20 -0.63 23.12 -28.00
CA TYR A 20 -1.13 21.80 -27.67
C TYR A 20 -1.81 21.85 -26.30
N LYS A 21 -3.01 21.29 -26.20
CA LYS A 21 -3.77 21.17 -24.97
C LYS A 21 -4.25 19.72 -24.80
N ALA A 22 -3.93 19.13 -23.66
CA ALA A 22 -4.52 17.87 -23.26
C ALA A 22 -5.88 18.12 -22.58
N ASP A 23 -6.83 17.23 -22.75
CA ASP A 23 -8.12 17.24 -22.03
C ASP A 23 -7.91 16.92 -20.54
N LYS A 24 -6.85 16.16 -20.21
CA LYS A 24 -6.41 15.88 -18.84
C LYS A 24 -4.87 15.91 -18.80
N ASP A 25 -4.28 16.64 -17.84
CA ASP A 25 -2.83 16.80 -17.69
C ASP A 25 -2.31 16.48 -16.26
N TRP A 26 -3.19 16.06 -15.36
CA TRP A 26 -2.89 15.69 -13.97
C TRP A 26 -3.64 14.42 -13.57
N ASN A 27 -3.14 13.73 -12.54
CA ASN A 27 -3.70 12.48 -12.01
C ASN A 27 -3.99 11.44 -13.12
N LEU A 28 -3.00 11.22 -13.98
CA LEU A 28 -3.08 10.27 -15.10
C LEU A 28 -2.87 8.84 -14.57
N LYS A 29 -3.72 7.91 -15.05
CA LYS A 29 -3.65 6.49 -14.67
C LYS A 29 -3.33 5.61 -15.86
N ASN A 30 -2.65 4.50 -15.64
CA ASN A 30 -2.44 3.49 -16.66
C ASN A 30 -3.77 3.01 -17.24
N GLY A 31 -3.83 2.88 -18.57
CA GLY A 31 -5.03 2.50 -19.31
C GLY A 31 -5.97 3.67 -19.64
N GLU A 32 -5.74 4.88 -19.11
CA GLU A 32 -6.49 6.06 -19.55
C GLU A 32 -6.06 6.46 -20.98
N VAL A 33 -7.00 7.01 -21.72
CA VAL A 33 -6.73 7.61 -23.03
C VAL A 33 -7.00 9.10 -22.93
N ILE A 34 -5.97 9.90 -23.15
CA ILE A 34 -6.09 11.35 -23.20
C ILE A 34 -6.13 11.84 -24.64
N THR A 35 -6.85 12.95 -24.87
CA THR A 35 -6.92 13.62 -26.15
C THR A 35 -6.05 14.87 -26.13
N ILE A 36 -5.12 14.98 -27.06
CA ILE A 36 -4.32 16.17 -27.28
C ILE A 36 -4.88 16.91 -28.48
N THR A 37 -5.31 18.16 -28.26
CA THR A 37 -5.79 19.05 -29.31
C THR A 37 -4.70 20.05 -29.67
N ALA A 38 -4.45 20.21 -30.97
CA ALA A 38 -3.55 21.20 -31.53
C ALA A 38 -4.35 22.36 -32.12
N THR A 39 -3.97 23.58 -31.78
CA THR A 39 -4.52 24.80 -32.36
C THR A 39 -3.38 25.67 -32.93
N MET A 40 -3.63 26.34 -34.05
CA MET A 40 -2.70 27.27 -34.68
C MET A 40 -3.21 28.70 -34.53
N ASP A 41 -2.30 29.65 -34.34
CA ASP A 41 -2.60 31.08 -34.27
C ASP A 41 -3.33 31.54 -35.56
N GLU A 42 -4.40 32.30 -35.41
CA GLU A 42 -5.26 32.79 -36.52
C GLU A 42 -4.49 33.49 -37.64
N LYS A 43 -3.44 34.27 -37.32
CA LYS A 43 -2.64 34.97 -38.30
C LYS A 43 -1.99 34.03 -39.35
N PHE A 44 -1.63 32.81 -38.93
CA PHE A 44 -1.06 31.82 -39.84
C PHE A 44 -2.14 31.10 -40.65
N GLN A 45 -3.31 30.87 -40.02
CA GLN A 45 -4.48 30.33 -40.73
C GLN A 45 -4.90 31.28 -41.87
N GLN A 46 -4.89 32.60 -41.64
CA GLN A 46 -5.18 33.61 -42.66
C GLN A 46 -4.13 33.66 -43.79
N GLN A 47 -2.92 33.22 -43.51
CA GLN A 47 -1.83 33.06 -44.52
C GLN A 47 -1.92 31.73 -45.28
N GLY A 48 -2.94 30.91 -45.01
CA GLY A 48 -3.18 29.64 -45.70
C GLY A 48 -2.50 28.42 -45.09
N TYR A 49 -1.89 28.54 -43.91
CA TYR A 49 -1.36 27.37 -43.19
C TYR A 49 -2.51 26.62 -42.52
N LEU A 50 -2.54 25.31 -42.67
CA LEU A 50 -3.56 24.44 -42.09
C LEU A 50 -2.91 23.31 -41.31
N LEU A 51 -3.49 22.99 -40.16
CA LEU A 51 -3.14 21.75 -39.45
C LEU A 51 -3.80 20.57 -40.15
N THR A 52 -3.00 19.61 -40.58
CA THR A 52 -3.51 18.36 -41.18
C THR A 52 -4.12 17.43 -40.18
N ARG A 53 -3.74 17.59 -38.91
CA ARG A 53 -4.32 16.85 -37.78
C ARG A 53 -4.45 17.81 -36.59
N THR A 54 -5.66 17.91 -36.07
CA THR A 54 -5.99 18.81 -34.94
C THR A 54 -6.13 18.05 -33.63
N GLU A 55 -6.30 16.74 -33.68
CA GLU A 55 -6.47 15.89 -32.49
C GLU A 55 -5.67 14.60 -32.60
N THR A 56 -5.19 14.12 -31.48
CA THR A 56 -4.60 12.78 -31.33
C THR A 56 -4.88 12.24 -29.95
N THR A 57 -5.02 10.94 -29.86
CA THR A 57 -5.17 10.25 -28.58
C THR A 57 -3.88 9.56 -28.19
N ILE A 58 -3.56 9.56 -26.90
CA ILE A 58 -2.42 8.85 -26.32
C ILE A 58 -2.93 7.98 -25.19
N ALA A 59 -2.64 6.68 -25.26
CA ALA A 59 -2.83 5.79 -24.14
C ALA A 59 -1.74 6.07 -23.08
N ILE A 60 -2.17 6.19 -21.84
CA ILE A 60 -1.26 6.40 -20.71
C ILE A 60 -0.80 5.03 -20.22
N GLU A 61 0.50 4.81 -20.25
CA GLU A 61 1.14 3.55 -19.84
C GLU A 61 2.47 3.84 -19.13
N GLY A 62 2.97 2.85 -18.40
CA GLY A 62 4.32 2.90 -17.85
C GLY A 62 4.47 3.65 -16.53
N PHE A 63 3.38 3.91 -15.80
CA PHE A 63 3.45 4.43 -14.45
C PHE A 63 3.38 3.32 -13.41
N ASP A 64 4.11 3.51 -12.32
CA ASP A 64 3.92 2.74 -11.10
C ASP A 64 2.52 2.99 -10.55
N ARG A 65 1.93 1.96 -9.94
CA ARG A 65 0.65 2.07 -9.24
C ARG A 65 0.68 1.29 -7.93
N TYR A 66 -0.10 1.70 -6.98
CA TYR A 66 -0.30 0.88 -5.78
C TYR A 66 -1.11 -0.38 -6.10
N ALA A 67 -0.80 -1.47 -5.37
CA ALA A 67 -1.59 -2.68 -5.48
C ALA A 67 -3.04 -2.40 -5.07
N SER A 68 -4.00 -2.89 -5.85
CA SER A 68 -5.43 -2.65 -5.67
C SER A 68 -6.28 -3.91 -5.75
N ALA A 69 -5.66 -5.05 -6.04
CA ALA A 69 -6.29 -6.36 -6.09
C ALA A 69 -5.33 -7.45 -5.62
N ALA A 70 -5.84 -8.57 -5.15
CA ALA A 70 -5.01 -9.71 -4.76
C ALA A 70 -4.16 -10.24 -5.93
N SER A 71 -4.70 -10.18 -7.15
CA SER A 71 -3.99 -10.58 -8.38
C SER A 71 -2.78 -9.70 -8.74
N ASP A 72 -2.63 -8.55 -8.10
CA ASP A 72 -1.46 -7.69 -8.27
C ASP A 72 -0.22 -8.25 -7.56
N LEU A 73 -0.44 -9.13 -6.57
CA LEU A 73 0.61 -9.66 -5.72
C LEU A 73 1.03 -11.05 -6.22
N THR A 74 2.31 -11.21 -6.54
CA THR A 74 2.86 -12.49 -6.96
C THR A 74 3.20 -13.37 -5.75
N ASN A 75 3.19 -14.68 -5.92
CA ASN A 75 3.56 -15.62 -4.84
C ASN A 75 4.97 -15.34 -4.29
N ASP A 76 5.89 -14.92 -5.15
CA ASP A 76 7.27 -14.59 -4.78
C ASP A 76 7.34 -13.40 -3.82
N VAL A 77 6.54 -12.37 -4.07
CA VAL A 77 6.42 -11.21 -3.18
C VAL A 77 5.74 -11.59 -1.87
N LEU A 78 4.65 -12.37 -1.94
CA LEU A 78 3.93 -12.82 -0.75
C LEU A 78 4.80 -13.72 0.13
N GLN A 79 5.65 -14.59 -0.46
CA GLN A 79 6.59 -15.39 0.31
C GLN A 79 7.62 -14.52 1.03
N ARG A 80 8.22 -13.54 0.34
CA ARG A 80 9.18 -12.60 0.98
C ARG A 80 8.54 -11.81 2.12
N ILE A 81 7.31 -11.36 1.93
CA ILE A 81 6.54 -10.66 2.95
C ILE A 81 6.23 -11.57 4.14
N SER A 82 5.83 -12.82 3.89
CA SER A 82 5.59 -13.84 4.91
C SER A 82 6.83 -14.11 5.74
N ASP A 83 7.95 -14.37 5.06
CA ASP A 83 9.25 -14.61 5.72
C ASP A 83 9.67 -13.40 6.56
N ARG A 84 9.47 -12.19 6.05
CA ARG A 84 9.79 -10.96 6.79
C ARG A 84 8.91 -10.77 8.01
N ALA A 85 7.60 -10.98 7.91
CA ALA A 85 6.67 -10.89 9.03
C ALA A 85 7.04 -11.89 10.14
N TYR A 86 7.35 -13.14 9.75
CA TYR A 86 7.86 -14.14 10.68
C TYR A 86 9.13 -13.68 11.39
N GLN A 87 10.14 -13.20 10.65
CA GLN A 87 11.42 -12.75 11.20
C GLN A 87 11.25 -11.54 12.14
N GLU A 88 10.42 -10.59 11.82
CA GLU A 88 10.13 -9.45 12.71
C GLU A 88 9.50 -9.92 14.03
N CYS A 89 8.60 -10.90 13.98
CA CYS A 89 8.02 -11.49 15.17
C CYS A 89 9.08 -12.27 15.99
N ALA A 90 9.90 -13.08 15.34
CA ALA A 90 10.88 -13.95 16.00
C ALA A 90 12.06 -13.18 16.63
N ASN A 91 12.48 -12.07 16.01
CA ASN A 91 13.68 -11.33 16.41
C ASN A 91 13.44 -10.19 17.40
N GLY A 92 12.21 -9.88 17.78
CA GLY A 92 11.95 -8.78 18.70
C GLY A 92 10.49 -8.35 18.75
N GLY A 93 9.58 -9.24 18.44
CA GLY A 93 8.14 -8.97 18.52
C GLY A 93 7.74 -8.45 19.90
N SER A 94 6.87 -7.45 19.93
CA SER A 94 6.30 -6.95 21.18
C SER A 94 5.56 -8.07 21.92
N VAL A 95 5.68 -8.05 23.24
CA VAL A 95 4.92 -8.92 24.14
C VAL A 95 3.67 -8.24 24.72
N ASP A 96 3.44 -6.96 24.38
CA ASP A 96 2.24 -6.26 24.81
C ASP A 96 1.01 -6.88 24.16
N ILE A 97 -0.03 -7.11 24.96
CA ILE A 97 -1.25 -7.79 24.52
C ILE A 97 -2.46 -6.90 24.81
N TYR A 98 -3.35 -6.78 23.84
CA TYR A 98 -4.65 -6.11 23.97
C TYR A 98 -5.77 -7.14 24.06
N ASP A 99 -6.57 -7.09 25.14
CA ASP A 99 -7.72 -7.98 25.36
C ASP A 99 -9.08 -7.32 25.09
N GLY A 100 -9.07 -6.11 24.54
CA GLY A 100 -10.28 -5.30 24.30
C GLY A 100 -10.66 -4.37 25.45
N SER A 101 -10.15 -4.59 26.65
CA SER A 101 -10.40 -3.76 27.84
C SER A 101 -9.15 -3.08 28.35
N SER A 102 -8.00 -3.69 28.17
CA SER A 102 -6.71 -3.20 28.67
C SER A 102 -5.54 -3.61 27.78
N ASN A 103 -4.45 -2.85 27.90
CA ASN A 103 -3.13 -3.24 27.41
C ASN A 103 -2.38 -3.93 28.55
N MET A 104 -1.90 -5.12 28.30
CA MET A 104 -1.12 -5.91 29.25
C MET A 104 0.31 -6.08 28.75
N THR A 105 1.29 -5.79 29.60
CA THR A 105 2.73 -6.02 29.30
C THR A 105 3.24 -7.13 30.20
N PRO A 106 3.27 -8.40 29.76
CA PRO A 106 3.81 -9.50 30.57
C PRO A 106 5.33 -9.35 30.75
N TRP A 107 5.80 -9.24 32.00
CA TRP A 107 7.23 -9.20 32.31
C TRP A 107 7.89 -10.56 32.07
N GLY A 108 9.15 -10.53 31.61
CA GLY A 108 9.92 -11.75 31.40
C GLY A 108 9.27 -12.74 30.42
N ALA A 109 8.40 -12.27 29.52
CA ALA A 109 7.68 -13.13 28.61
C ALA A 109 8.56 -13.66 27.49
N THR A 110 8.26 -14.88 27.06
CA THR A 110 8.80 -15.53 25.86
C THR A 110 7.73 -15.63 24.77
N ILE A 111 8.17 -15.60 23.52
CA ILE A 111 7.33 -15.79 22.34
C ILE A 111 7.68 -17.15 21.74
N GLU A 112 6.67 -17.97 21.50
CA GLU A 112 6.81 -19.33 20.94
C GLU A 112 5.71 -19.60 19.90
N ASN A 113 5.80 -20.71 19.17
CA ASN A 113 4.80 -21.18 18.21
C ASN A 113 4.38 -20.13 17.17
N ILE A 114 5.38 -19.42 16.64
CA ILE A 114 5.15 -18.35 15.65
C ILE A 114 4.73 -18.98 14.32
N HIS A 115 3.66 -18.49 13.73
CA HIS A 115 3.29 -18.80 12.35
C HIS A 115 2.56 -17.63 11.69
N VAL A 116 2.78 -17.48 10.39
CA VAL A 116 2.06 -16.50 9.57
C VAL A 116 0.68 -17.08 9.22
N GLY A 117 -0.34 -16.25 9.25
CA GLY A 117 -1.70 -16.71 8.91
C GLY A 117 -1.87 -16.91 7.39
N ASP A 118 -2.81 -17.75 7.03
CA ASP A 118 -3.08 -18.16 5.65
C ASP A 118 -3.68 -17.03 4.76
N THR A 119 -4.09 -15.93 5.37
CA THR A 119 -4.72 -14.80 4.67
C THR A 119 -4.23 -13.48 5.22
N ALA A 120 -3.67 -12.65 4.34
CA ALA A 120 -3.37 -11.25 4.61
C ALA A 120 -4.51 -10.34 4.12
N LEU A 121 -4.51 -9.07 4.55
CA LEU A 121 -5.49 -8.07 4.14
C LEU A 121 -4.79 -6.94 3.37
N LEU A 122 -5.06 -6.83 2.09
CA LEU A 122 -4.65 -5.67 1.29
C LEU A 122 -5.63 -4.53 1.55
N ALA A 123 -5.15 -3.48 2.18
CA ALA A 123 -5.90 -2.26 2.45
C ALA A 123 -5.75 -1.29 1.28
N VAL A 124 -6.83 -1.02 0.59
CA VAL A 124 -6.89 -0.09 -0.54
C VAL A 124 -7.63 1.18 -0.10
N ASN A 125 -7.01 2.33 -0.26
CA ASN A 125 -7.59 3.61 0.13
C ASN A 125 -8.81 3.94 -0.74
N ASN A 126 -9.92 4.33 -0.11
CA ASN A 126 -11.17 4.70 -0.77
C ASN A 126 -11.21 6.16 -1.22
N GLN A 127 -10.23 6.99 -0.83
CA GLN A 127 -10.18 8.41 -1.17
C GLN A 127 -9.41 8.62 -2.47
N ILE A 128 -9.99 9.39 -3.39
CA ILE A 128 -9.54 9.57 -4.77
C ILE A 128 -8.12 10.19 -4.86
N ASP A 129 -7.69 10.95 -3.87
CA ASP A 129 -6.46 11.76 -3.93
C ASP A 129 -5.26 11.17 -3.15
N MET A 130 -5.42 10.06 -2.44
CA MET A 130 -4.35 9.41 -1.69
C MET A 130 -4.41 7.89 -1.86
N GLU A 131 -3.91 7.42 -2.98
CA GLU A 131 -3.80 5.99 -3.26
C GLU A 131 -2.59 5.39 -2.53
N TYR A 132 -2.71 5.23 -1.22
CA TYR A 132 -1.76 4.40 -0.49
C TYR A 132 -2.41 3.05 -0.24
N SER A 133 -1.76 1.98 -0.69
CA SER A 133 -2.11 0.64 -0.26
C SER A 133 -1.04 0.09 0.68
N PHE A 134 -1.47 -0.74 1.59
CA PHE A 134 -0.59 -1.51 2.46
C PHE A 134 -1.15 -2.91 2.68
N LEU A 135 -0.27 -3.83 3.02
CA LEU A 135 -0.66 -5.21 3.35
C LEU A 135 -0.54 -5.41 4.86
N LEU A 136 -1.59 -5.95 5.46
CA LEU A 136 -1.61 -6.40 6.86
C LEU A 136 -1.47 -7.91 6.89
N VAL A 137 -0.38 -8.39 7.43
CA VAL A 137 -0.07 -9.81 7.55
C VAL A 137 -0.29 -10.26 8.98
N PRO A 138 -1.25 -11.16 9.24
CA PRO A 138 -1.46 -11.69 10.57
C PRO A 138 -0.36 -12.68 10.92
N VAL A 139 0.23 -12.53 12.10
CA VAL A 139 1.18 -13.47 12.67
C VAL A 139 0.65 -13.93 14.02
N TYR A 140 0.47 -15.21 14.16
CA TYR A 140 0.01 -15.87 15.38
C TYR A 140 1.20 -16.34 16.20
N LYS A 141 1.06 -16.26 17.52
CA LYS A 141 2.09 -16.67 18.46
C LYS A 141 1.52 -17.06 19.81
N THR A 142 2.29 -17.78 20.59
CA THR A 142 2.06 -18.02 22.02
C THR A 142 2.95 -17.09 22.82
N ILE A 143 2.40 -16.40 23.81
CA ILE A 143 3.14 -15.58 24.77
C ILE A 143 3.03 -16.21 26.14
N THR A 144 4.16 -16.49 26.79
CA THR A 144 4.21 -17.11 28.13
C THR A 144 5.09 -16.28 29.05
N THR A 145 4.64 -16.06 30.28
CA THR A 145 5.45 -15.49 31.36
C THR A 145 5.32 -16.29 32.64
N ASN A 146 6.39 -16.35 33.42
CA ASN A 146 6.40 -16.93 34.77
C ASN A 146 6.28 -15.86 35.86
N GLU A 147 6.14 -14.59 35.49
CA GLU A 147 6.14 -13.43 36.37
C GLU A 147 4.76 -12.76 36.47
N TRP A 148 3.70 -13.46 36.07
CA TRP A 148 2.35 -12.95 36.18
C TRP A 148 1.87 -13.01 37.64
N TYR A 149 1.66 -11.85 38.25
CA TYR A 149 1.12 -11.81 39.63
C TYR A 149 -0.39 -12.11 39.66
N ASP A 150 -0.75 -13.21 40.23
CA ASP A 150 -2.16 -13.59 40.48
C ASP A 150 -2.60 -13.11 41.85
N MET A 151 -3.55 -12.17 41.85
CA MET A 151 -4.08 -11.60 43.11
C MET A 151 -4.82 -12.64 43.96
N ALA A 152 -5.46 -13.62 43.36
CA ALA A 152 -6.19 -14.66 44.10
C ALA A 152 -5.24 -15.68 44.75
N ALA A 153 -4.16 -16.02 44.04
CA ALA A 153 -3.10 -16.88 44.54
C ALA A 153 -2.12 -16.15 45.46
N ASN A 154 -2.09 -14.80 45.42
CA ASN A 154 -1.12 -13.95 46.08
C ASN A 154 0.33 -14.36 45.76
N ALA A 155 0.59 -14.73 44.53
CA ALA A 155 1.88 -15.24 44.05
C ALA A 155 2.07 -15.02 42.56
N ASN A 156 3.32 -15.05 42.12
CA ASN A 156 3.63 -15.14 40.68
C ASN A 156 3.30 -16.54 40.16
N VAL A 157 2.59 -16.59 39.05
CA VAL A 157 2.20 -17.83 38.36
C VAL A 157 2.64 -17.79 36.90
N THR A 158 2.76 -18.97 36.31
CA THR A 158 2.94 -19.07 34.86
C THR A 158 1.59 -18.79 34.21
N LYS A 159 1.61 -17.83 33.25
CA LYS A 159 0.45 -17.52 32.44
C LYS A 159 0.81 -17.57 30.96
N THR A 160 -0.06 -18.19 30.17
CA THR A 160 0.09 -18.37 28.74
C THR A 160 -1.11 -17.77 28.02
N TRP A 161 -0.85 -17.08 26.95
CA TRP A 161 -1.82 -16.63 25.97
C TRP A 161 -1.53 -17.33 24.65
N ASP A 162 -2.41 -18.19 24.22
CA ASP A 162 -2.30 -18.91 22.95
C ASP A 162 -3.00 -18.14 21.83
N ASN A 163 -2.50 -18.32 20.61
CA ASN A 163 -3.06 -17.70 19.40
C ASN A 163 -3.18 -16.17 19.45
N VAL A 164 -2.25 -15.54 20.15
CA VAL A 164 -2.13 -14.08 20.12
C VAL A 164 -1.82 -13.66 18.69
N ILE A 165 -2.64 -12.77 18.12
CA ILE A 165 -2.49 -12.28 16.76
C ILE A 165 -1.87 -10.88 16.73
N GLY A 166 -0.81 -10.70 15.95
CA GLY A 166 -0.23 -9.41 15.62
C GLY A 166 -0.35 -9.12 14.12
N TYR A 167 -0.75 -7.90 13.76
CA TYR A 167 -0.76 -7.48 12.36
C TYR A 167 0.53 -6.73 12.03
N TYR A 168 1.29 -7.28 11.09
CA TYR A 168 2.49 -6.65 10.53
C TYR A 168 2.10 -5.91 9.25
N LYS A 169 2.34 -4.60 9.22
CA LYS A 169 1.98 -3.72 8.13
C LYS A 169 3.15 -3.46 7.21
N PHE A 170 2.97 -3.76 5.94
CA PHE A 170 3.89 -3.51 4.84
C PHE A 170 3.32 -2.38 3.98
N THR A 171 4.01 -1.24 3.94
CA THR A 171 3.56 -0.04 3.19
C THR A 171 4.15 0.03 1.80
N ASP A 172 3.61 0.95 0.99
CA ASP A 172 4.10 1.28 -0.35
C ASP A 172 4.13 0.07 -1.29
N VAL A 173 3.11 -0.79 -1.19
CA VAL A 173 2.99 -1.97 -2.06
C VAL A 173 2.68 -1.50 -3.48
N THR A 174 3.74 -1.45 -4.29
CA THR A 174 3.76 -0.82 -5.62
C THR A 174 3.93 -1.86 -6.71
N VAL A 175 3.09 -1.78 -7.73
CA VAL A 175 3.17 -2.58 -8.95
C VAL A 175 3.81 -1.74 -10.04
N HIS A 176 4.93 -2.24 -10.60
CA HIS A 176 5.65 -1.59 -11.68
C HIS A 176 5.11 -2.02 -13.07
N PRO A 177 5.41 -1.26 -14.12
CA PRO A 177 4.92 -1.55 -15.47
C PRO A 177 5.35 -2.92 -16.02
N ASP A 178 6.47 -3.45 -15.55
CA ASP A 178 6.99 -4.77 -15.91
C ASP A 178 6.29 -5.93 -15.16
N GLY A 179 5.35 -5.59 -14.27
CA GLY A 179 4.62 -6.53 -13.42
C GLY A 179 5.36 -6.94 -12.15
N SER A 180 6.56 -6.40 -11.91
CA SER A 180 7.23 -6.59 -10.64
C SER A 180 6.52 -5.83 -9.51
N VAL A 181 6.66 -6.31 -8.28
CA VAL A 181 6.04 -5.69 -7.11
C VAL A 181 7.11 -5.41 -6.06
N THR A 182 7.05 -4.21 -5.51
CA THR A 182 7.91 -3.78 -4.40
C THR A 182 7.07 -3.31 -3.22
N TYR A 183 7.70 -3.23 -2.06
CA TYR A 183 7.13 -2.64 -0.84
C TYR A 183 8.24 -1.95 -0.06
N ASN A 184 7.89 -1.17 0.96
CA ASN A 184 8.89 -0.55 1.83
C ASN A 184 9.59 -1.61 2.70
N GLU A 185 10.78 -2.04 2.28
CA GLU A 185 11.59 -3.03 3.00
C GLU A 185 12.29 -2.47 4.25
N SER A 186 12.39 -1.14 4.36
CA SER A 186 13.13 -0.49 5.44
C SER A 186 12.41 -0.51 6.77
N TYR A 187 11.08 -0.64 6.74
CA TYR A 187 10.25 -0.54 7.93
C TYR A 187 9.01 -1.42 7.85
N VAL A 188 8.84 -2.26 8.85
CA VAL A 188 7.63 -3.07 9.05
C VAL A 188 7.02 -2.67 10.40
N GLU A 189 5.78 -2.23 10.40
CA GLU A 189 5.08 -1.76 11.58
C GLU A 189 4.25 -2.89 12.20
N LEU A 190 4.46 -3.18 13.48
CA LEU A 190 3.56 -4.03 14.24
C LEU A 190 2.42 -3.18 14.81
N ASN A 191 1.20 -3.46 14.39
CA ASN A 191 0.00 -2.79 14.88
C ASN A 191 -0.65 -3.57 16.04
N GLY A 192 0.08 -3.68 17.14
CA GLY A 192 -0.39 -4.35 18.37
C GLY A 192 -0.45 -5.86 18.27
N ASN A 193 -0.65 -6.49 19.41
CA ASN A 193 -0.99 -7.91 19.54
C ASN A 193 -2.31 -8.03 20.27
N TYR A 194 -3.18 -8.89 19.79
CA TYR A 194 -4.55 -9.05 20.29
C TYR A 194 -4.76 -10.49 20.75
N THR A 195 -5.56 -10.67 21.80
CA THR A 195 -5.83 -12.00 22.36
C THR A 195 -6.52 -12.93 21.36
N ASP A 196 -7.26 -12.38 20.42
CA ASP A 196 -7.92 -13.11 19.35
C ASP A 196 -8.29 -12.20 18.16
N THR A 197 -8.82 -12.80 17.10
CA THR A 197 -9.23 -12.08 15.88
C THR A 197 -10.38 -11.10 16.12
N ASN A 198 -11.27 -11.36 17.06
CA ASN A 198 -12.39 -10.46 17.37
C ASN A 198 -11.90 -9.20 18.09
N ALA A 199 -10.94 -9.32 19.00
CA ALA A 199 -10.29 -8.19 19.64
C ALA A 199 -9.55 -7.34 18.59
N ALA A 200 -8.81 -7.98 17.69
CA ALA A 200 -8.10 -7.31 16.58
C ALA A 200 -9.07 -6.56 15.64
N ASP A 201 -10.19 -7.20 15.27
CA ASP A 201 -11.21 -6.58 14.41
C ASP A 201 -11.83 -5.36 15.10
N THR A 202 -12.24 -5.51 16.35
CA THR A 202 -12.93 -4.45 17.11
C THR A 202 -12.03 -3.25 17.40
N ILE A 203 -10.78 -3.50 17.80
CA ILE A 203 -9.87 -2.43 18.26
C ILE A 203 -9.13 -1.78 17.08
N TYR A 204 -8.70 -2.56 16.10
CA TYR A 204 -7.81 -2.09 15.05
C TYR A 204 -8.48 -2.00 13.68
N LEU A 205 -8.98 -3.10 13.14
CA LEU A 205 -9.46 -3.13 11.75
C LEU A 205 -10.69 -2.23 11.53
N ASN A 206 -11.60 -2.15 12.50
CA ASN A 206 -12.79 -1.30 12.38
C ASN A 206 -12.45 0.19 12.26
N GLN A 207 -11.36 0.66 12.86
CA GLN A 207 -10.91 2.05 12.71
C GLN A 207 -10.44 2.35 11.27
N LEU A 208 -9.88 1.36 10.60
CA LEU A 208 -9.37 1.50 9.24
C LEU A 208 -10.47 1.39 8.18
N ARG A 209 -11.59 0.70 8.46
CA ARG A 209 -12.69 0.49 7.49
C ARG A 209 -13.37 1.76 6.99
N SER A 210 -13.25 2.87 7.72
CA SER A 210 -13.76 4.17 7.26
C SER A 210 -12.94 4.75 6.09
N THR A 211 -11.68 4.37 5.97
CA THR A 211 -10.72 4.91 4.99
C THR A 211 -10.33 3.88 3.94
N TYR A 212 -10.29 2.59 4.32
CA TYR A 212 -9.77 1.51 3.48
C TYR A 212 -10.82 0.44 3.22
N THR A 213 -10.80 -0.10 2.00
CA THR A 213 -11.43 -1.38 1.67
C THR A 213 -10.39 -2.48 1.84
N PHE A 214 -10.74 -3.56 2.56
CA PHE A 214 -9.87 -4.72 2.70
C PHE A 214 -10.19 -5.78 1.67
N ILE A 215 -9.15 -6.27 1.03
CA ILE A 215 -9.18 -7.37 0.08
C ILE A 215 -8.38 -8.52 0.68
N GLU A 216 -8.99 -9.68 0.78
CA GLU A 216 -8.30 -10.88 1.25
C GLU A 216 -7.28 -11.36 0.22
N VAL A 217 -6.08 -11.65 0.69
CA VAL A 217 -4.95 -12.13 -0.10
C VAL A 217 -4.48 -13.44 0.50
N PRO A 218 -4.68 -14.58 -0.20
CA PRO A 218 -4.14 -15.86 0.26
C PRO A 218 -2.61 -15.80 0.36
N MET A 219 -2.08 -16.23 1.50
CA MET A 219 -0.64 -16.35 1.72
C MET A 219 -0.14 -17.73 1.29
N PRO A 220 1.09 -17.86 0.78
CA PRO A 220 1.67 -19.11 0.35
C PRO A 220 2.01 -20.06 1.49
#